data_b31f6aed58f503df6937bbd6b2633d17
#
_entry.id   b31f6aed58f503df6937bbd6b2633d17
#
_cell.length_a   1.000
_cell.length_b   1.000
_cell.length_c   1.000
_cell.angle_alpha   90.00
_cell.angle_beta   90.00
_cell.angle_gamma   90.00
#
_symmetry.space_group_name_H-M   'P 1'
#
loop_
_entity.id
_entity.type
_entity.pdbx_description
1 polymer ?
#
loop_
_entity_poly.entity_id
_entity_poly.type
_entity_poly.pdbx_seq_one_letter_code
_entity_poly.pdbx_strand_id
1 'polypeptide(L)'
;NVKKLVMIVLLMTASTLALADKKGYFYGVKFDHKNSIGGTDANTFGVEFGKHVYDWLDVKVSTNYTDKEGRSKGNSYRLEAGPKFKYKINDTWSTSLFLATGQKFVKDDDFGYWVVTPGVKYKINQDWSLGTSVRFRNSYDTSHNQSDRTYAVKLGYKITPDVTVSTRYRMKRGDSEYNAIGVGFKFEF
;
A
#
# COMPACT_ATOMS: atom_id res chain seq x y z
N ASN A 1 19.15 -13.23 -2.34
CA ASN A 1 17.76 -13.07 -1.85
C ASN A 1 16.78 -12.47 -2.86
N VAL A 2 17.28 -11.84 -3.93
CA VAL A 2 16.47 -11.40 -5.08
C VAL A 2 15.74 -12.60 -5.72
N LYS A 3 16.37 -13.78 -5.77
CA LYS A 3 15.73 -15.02 -6.30
C LYS A 3 14.47 -15.44 -5.53
N LYS A 4 14.46 -15.30 -4.19
CA LYS A 4 13.26 -15.58 -3.37
C LYS A 4 12.16 -14.55 -3.63
N LEU A 5 12.51 -13.29 -3.82
CA LEU A 5 11.56 -12.22 -4.14
C LEU A 5 10.93 -12.43 -5.52
N VAL A 6 11.75 -12.76 -6.53
CA VAL A 6 11.27 -13.08 -7.89
C VAL A 6 10.36 -14.30 -7.87
N MET A 7 10.68 -15.33 -7.07
CA MET A 7 9.85 -16.53 -6.95
C MET A 7 8.50 -16.25 -6.27
N ILE A 8 8.47 -15.38 -5.25
CA ILE A 8 7.22 -14.95 -4.61
C ILE A 8 6.36 -14.13 -5.59
N VAL A 9 6.97 -13.23 -6.36
CA VAL A 9 6.28 -12.46 -7.39
C VAL A 9 5.72 -13.38 -8.49
N LEU A 10 6.51 -14.35 -8.96
CA LEU A 10 6.07 -15.34 -9.97
C LEU A 10 4.95 -16.25 -9.45
N LEU A 11 5.03 -16.71 -8.20
CA LEU A 11 3.95 -17.50 -7.58
C LEU A 11 2.67 -16.69 -7.41
N MET A 12 2.79 -15.42 -7.04
CA MET A 12 1.63 -14.53 -6.92
C MET A 12 1.03 -14.16 -8.28
N THR A 13 1.84 -13.98 -9.33
CA THR A 13 1.33 -13.76 -10.71
C THR A 13 0.67 -15.00 -11.28
N ALA A 14 1.17 -16.19 -11.01
CA ALA A 14 0.55 -17.44 -11.43
C ALA A 14 -0.82 -17.68 -10.76
N SER A 15 -0.93 -17.36 -9.45
CA SER A 15 -2.22 -17.45 -8.75
C SER A 15 -3.22 -16.37 -9.17
N THR A 16 -2.76 -15.21 -9.65
CA THR A 16 -3.66 -14.17 -10.18
C THR A 16 -4.20 -14.50 -11.56
N LEU A 17 -3.44 -15.20 -12.41
CA LEU A 17 -3.93 -15.72 -13.69
C LEU A 17 -5.07 -16.73 -13.50
N ALA A 18 -5.04 -17.54 -12.43
CA ALA A 18 -6.12 -18.47 -12.08
C ALA A 18 -7.39 -17.76 -11.54
N LEU A 19 -7.28 -16.49 -11.16
CA LEU A 19 -8.39 -15.66 -10.64
C LEU A 19 -8.93 -14.69 -11.72
N ALA A 20 -8.28 -14.59 -12.86
CA ALA A 20 -8.64 -13.66 -13.96
C ALA A 20 -10.06 -13.88 -14.51
N ASP A 21 -10.62 -15.07 -14.37
CA ASP A 21 -12.01 -15.39 -14.74
C ASP A 21 -13.07 -14.93 -13.73
N LYS A 22 -12.66 -14.38 -12.58
CA LYS A 22 -13.59 -13.98 -11.50
C LYS A 22 -13.71 -12.45 -11.44
N LYS A 23 -14.82 -11.92 -11.94
CA LYS A 23 -15.15 -10.49 -11.84
C LYS A 23 -15.08 -9.98 -10.37
N GLY A 24 -14.57 -8.77 -10.21
CA GLY A 24 -14.57 -8.06 -8.94
C GLY A 24 -13.33 -8.27 -8.07
N TYR A 25 -12.28 -8.87 -8.59
CA TYR A 25 -10.99 -8.93 -7.91
C TYR A 25 -10.02 -7.88 -8.44
N PHE A 26 -9.10 -7.47 -7.61
CA PHE A 26 -7.99 -6.63 -8.02
C PHE A 26 -6.68 -7.08 -7.37
N TYR A 27 -5.61 -6.80 -8.08
CA TYR A 27 -4.25 -7.07 -7.66
C TYR A 27 -3.40 -5.84 -7.90
N GLY A 28 -2.45 -5.56 -7.01
CA GLY A 28 -1.55 -4.42 -7.15
C GLY A 28 -0.13 -4.75 -6.75
N VAL A 29 0.82 -4.19 -7.48
CA VAL A 29 2.25 -4.19 -7.13
C VAL A 29 2.73 -2.77 -6.98
N LYS A 30 3.67 -2.55 -6.09
CA LYS A 30 4.22 -1.23 -5.81
C LYS A 30 5.67 -1.32 -5.40
N PHE A 31 6.43 -0.34 -5.84
CA PHE A 31 7.80 -0.11 -5.44
C PHE A 31 7.95 1.32 -4.91
N ASP A 32 8.67 1.50 -3.81
CA ASP A 32 8.99 2.80 -3.25
C ASP A 32 10.46 2.87 -2.86
N HIS A 33 11.09 3.96 -3.22
CA HIS A 33 12.36 4.40 -2.67
C HIS A 33 12.11 5.42 -1.56
N LYS A 34 12.68 5.21 -0.40
CA LYS A 34 12.54 6.04 0.81
C LYS A 34 13.85 6.69 1.14
N ASN A 35 13.83 8.01 1.24
CA ASN A 35 14.93 8.81 1.78
C ASN A 35 14.59 9.12 3.24
N SER A 36 15.34 8.52 4.16
CA SER A 36 15.13 8.70 5.61
C SER A 36 15.76 9.99 6.09
N ILE A 37 15.02 10.73 6.91
CA ILE A 37 15.54 11.95 7.54
C ILE A 37 16.27 11.52 8.80
N GLY A 38 17.59 11.66 8.81
CA GLY A 38 18.45 11.24 9.93
C GLY A 38 18.58 9.72 10.12
N GLY A 39 18.24 8.94 9.10
CA GLY A 39 18.26 7.48 9.13
C GLY A 39 18.87 6.87 7.87
N THR A 40 18.59 5.59 7.67
CA THR A 40 19.05 4.81 6.52
C THR A 40 17.99 4.77 5.43
N ASP A 41 18.39 4.98 4.20
CA ASP A 41 17.53 4.84 3.03
C ASP A 41 17.04 3.39 2.88
N ALA A 42 15.91 3.25 2.25
CA ALA A 42 15.28 1.94 2.12
C ALA A 42 14.46 1.81 0.85
N ASN A 43 14.46 0.61 0.30
CA ASN A 43 13.57 0.23 -0.78
C ASN A 43 12.42 -0.61 -0.23
N THR A 44 11.20 -0.36 -0.71
CA THR A 44 10.04 -1.15 -0.31
C THR A 44 9.36 -1.70 -1.55
N PHE A 45 9.19 -3.00 -1.56
CA PHE A 45 8.34 -3.71 -2.49
C PHE A 45 7.03 -4.10 -1.79
N GLY A 46 5.90 -3.91 -2.45
CA GLY A 46 4.60 -4.25 -1.88
C GLY A 46 3.68 -4.91 -2.90
N VAL A 47 2.86 -5.80 -2.39
CA VAL A 47 1.81 -6.48 -3.14
C VAL A 47 0.50 -6.28 -2.39
N GLU A 48 -0.57 -6.04 -3.10
CA GLU A 48 -1.92 -6.04 -2.54
C GLU A 48 -2.84 -6.91 -3.40
N PHE A 49 -3.75 -7.57 -2.73
CA PHE A 49 -4.83 -8.33 -3.34
C PHE A 49 -6.14 -7.94 -2.66
N GLY A 50 -7.23 -7.88 -3.42
CA GLY A 50 -8.53 -7.57 -2.85
C GLY A 50 -9.69 -7.95 -3.73
N LYS A 51 -10.87 -7.79 -3.16
CA LYS A 51 -12.15 -8.07 -3.80
C LYS A 51 -13.09 -6.87 -3.61
N HIS A 52 -13.75 -6.48 -4.68
CA HIS A 52 -14.91 -5.60 -4.63
C HIS A 52 -16.12 -6.43 -4.15
N VAL A 53 -16.50 -6.25 -2.89
CA VAL A 53 -17.63 -6.98 -2.28
C VAL A 53 -18.94 -6.29 -2.65
N TYR A 54 -18.93 -4.96 -2.58
CA TYR A 54 -19.99 -4.06 -3.02
C TYR A 54 -19.35 -2.83 -3.68
N ASP A 55 -20.13 -2.03 -4.39
CA ASP A 55 -19.62 -0.80 -5.03
C ASP A 55 -18.96 0.15 -4.02
N TRP A 56 -19.43 0.13 -2.79
CA TRP A 56 -18.94 0.95 -1.69
C TRP A 56 -17.95 0.24 -0.76
N LEU A 57 -17.68 -1.07 -0.95
CA LEU A 57 -16.84 -1.88 -0.04
C LEU A 57 -15.87 -2.77 -0.79
N ASP A 58 -14.60 -2.58 -0.54
CA ASP A 58 -13.54 -3.52 -0.89
C ASP A 58 -13.02 -4.22 0.38
N VAL A 59 -12.62 -5.46 0.27
CA VAL A 59 -11.80 -6.14 1.29
C VAL A 59 -10.44 -6.39 0.67
N LYS A 60 -9.37 -6.07 1.37
CA LYS A 60 -8.02 -6.25 0.85
C LYS A 60 -7.01 -6.74 1.88
N VAL A 61 -6.03 -7.45 1.35
CA VAL A 61 -4.81 -7.89 2.05
C VAL A 61 -3.63 -7.29 1.32
N SER A 62 -2.62 -6.85 2.05
CA SER A 62 -1.38 -6.35 1.45
C SER A 62 -0.17 -6.80 2.26
N THR A 63 0.91 -7.08 1.55
CA THR A 63 2.21 -7.34 2.14
C THR A 63 3.23 -6.35 1.62
N ASN A 64 4.18 -5.99 2.45
CA ASN A 64 5.26 -5.09 2.09
C ASN A 64 6.57 -5.63 2.66
N TYR A 65 7.55 -5.77 1.80
CA TYR A 65 8.94 -6.03 2.17
C TYR A 65 9.73 -4.73 2.09
N THR A 66 10.48 -4.42 3.13
CA THR A 66 11.37 -3.25 3.15
C THR A 66 12.79 -3.72 3.37
N ASP A 67 13.65 -3.39 2.42
CA ASP A 67 15.09 -3.55 2.48
C ASP A 67 15.73 -2.23 2.90
N LYS A 68 16.52 -2.26 3.97
CA LYS A 68 17.23 -1.08 4.49
C LYS A 68 18.71 -1.19 4.14
N GLU A 69 19.25 -0.14 3.56
CA GLU A 69 20.68 -0.02 3.31
C GLU A 69 21.42 0.30 4.62
N GLY A 70 22.50 -0.44 4.94
CA GLY A 70 23.37 -0.16 6.09
C GLY A 70 23.53 -1.30 7.11
N ARG A 71 24.60 -1.21 7.91
CA ARG A 71 25.18 -2.28 8.72
C ARG A 71 24.34 -2.82 9.88
N SER A 72 23.35 -2.13 10.35
CA SER A 72 22.71 -2.48 11.64
C SER A 72 21.21 -2.78 11.56
N LYS A 73 20.58 -2.74 10.38
CA LYS A 73 19.13 -2.74 10.33
C LYS A 73 18.61 -3.76 9.35
N GLY A 74 18.10 -4.83 9.91
CA GLY A 74 17.49 -5.92 9.16
C GLY A 74 16.28 -5.51 8.35
N ASN A 75 15.93 -6.35 7.41
CA ASN A 75 14.75 -6.25 6.59
C ASN A 75 13.50 -6.35 7.44
N SER A 76 12.40 -5.76 6.98
CA SER A 76 11.11 -5.87 7.64
C SER A 76 10.03 -6.31 6.68
N TYR A 77 9.13 -7.14 7.18
CA TYR A 77 7.91 -7.55 6.48
C TYR A 77 6.71 -6.94 7.20
N ARG A 78 5.68 -6.61 6.44
CA ARG A 78 4.39 -6.17 6.98
C ARG A 78 3.28 -6.87 6.25
N LEU A 79 2.33 -7.39 7.01
CA LEU A 79 1.08 -7.92 6.52
C LEU A 79 -0.05 -7.06 7.06
N GLU A 80 -1.00 -6.68 6.22
CA GLU A 80 -2.16 -5.88 6.59
C GLU A 80 -3.41 -6.42 5.91
N ALA A 81 -4.52 -6.45 6.65
CA ALA A 81 -5.80 -6.85 6.10
C ALA A 81 -6.93 -5.97 6.65
N GLY A 82 -7.92 -5.68 5.83
CA GLY A 82 -9.09 -4.94 6.28
C GLY A 82 -10.00 -4.42 5.17
N PRO A 83 -11.17 -3.87 5.56
CA PRO A 83 -12.12 -3.24 4.65
C PRO A 83 -11.67 -1.85 4.22
N LYS A 84 -12.02 -1.50 2.98
CA LYS A 84 -11.94 -0.16 2.43
C LYS A 84 -13.33 0.28 1.97
N PHE A 85 -13.87 1.23 2.70
CA PHE A 85 -15.12 1.90 2.34
C PHE A 85 -14.87 2.96 1.28
N LYS A 86 -15.78 3.07 0.31
CA LYS A 86 -15.72 4.03 -0.79
C LYS A 86 -17.04 4.78 -0.86
N TYR A 87 -16.97 6.08 -1.06
CA TYR A 87 -18.14 6.91 -1.26
C TYR A 87 -17.92 7.83 -2.46
N LYS A 88 -18.84 7.77 -3.43
CA LYS A 88 -18.84 8.63 -4.62
C LYS A 88 -19.62 9.88 -4.27
N ILE A 89 -18.93 11.02 -4.19
CA ILE A 89 -19.57 12.32 -3.93
C ILE A 89 -20.28 12.80 -5.20
N ASN A 90 -19.60 12.70 -6.35
CA ASN A 90 -20.12 12.98 -7.69
C ASN A 90 -19.25 12.24 -8.74
N ASP A 91 -19.43 12.53 -10.02
CA ASP A 91 -18.68 11.85 -11.10
C ASP A 91 -17.16 12.13 -11.09
N THR A 92 -16.76 13.21 -10.44
CA THR A 92 -15.38 13.70 -10.40
C THR A 92 -14.70 13.37 -9.07
N TRP A 93 -15.42 13.46 -7.95
CA TRP A 93 -14.91 13.32 -6.59
C TRP A 93 -15.40 12.05 -5.91
N SER A 94 -14.49 11.37 -5.28
CA SER A 94 -14.81 10.25 -4.37
C SER A 94 -13.92 10.29 -3.13
N THR A 95 -14.43 9.76 -2.04
CA THR A 95 -13.68 9.59 -0.79
C THR A 95 -13.60 8.12 -0.42
N SER A 96 -12.65 7.78 0.43
CA SER A 96 -12.50 6.43 0.94
C SER A 96 -11.93 6.42 2.34
N LEU A 97 -12.27 5.37 3.10
CA LEU A 97 -11.72 5.08 4.41
C LEU A 97 -11.24 3.61 4.43
N PHE A 98 -9.95 3.41 4.60
CA PHE A 98 -9.38 2.08 4.80
C PHE A 98 -9.08 1.87 6.28
N LEU A 99 -9.64 0.82 6.84
CA LEU A 99 -9.40 0.35 8.21
C LEU A 99 -8.69 -0.98 8.11
N ALA A 100 -7.60 -1.17 8.85
CA ALA A 100 -6.89 -2.43 8.82
C ALA A 100 -6.23 -2.75 10.16
N THR A 101 -6.05 -4.04 10.38
CA THR A 101 -5.09 -4.58 11.32
C THR A 101 -3.87 -5.10 10.56
N GLY A 102 -2.73 -5.12 11.19
CA GLY A 102 -1.51 -5.62 10.58
C GLY A 102 -0.51 -6.13 11.60
N GLN A 103 0.45 -6.89 11.08
CA GLN A 103 1.61 -7.37 11.81
C GLN A 103 2.87 -6.89 11.09
N LYS A 104 3.83 -6.37 11.84
CA LYS A 104 5.15 -6.04 11.35
C LYS A 104 6.15 -7.04 11.94
N PHE A 105 6.91 -7.67 11.07
CA PHE A 105 7.96 -8.62 11.39
C PHE A 105 9.31 -7.94 11.16
N VAL A 106 10.07 -7.78 12.22
CA VAL A 106 11.44 -7.26 12.22
C VAL A 106 12.30 -8.25 12.99
N LYS A 107 13.59 -8.36 12.68
CA LYS A 107 14.47 -9.18 13.49
C LYS A 107 14.39 -8.73 14.95
N ASP A 108 14.00 -9.63 15.82
CA ASP A 108 13.91 -9.48 17.28
C ASP A 108 12.83 -8.50 17.81
N ASP A 109 11.85 -8.07 16.96
CA ASP A 109 10.88 -7.07 17.39
C ASP A 109 9.56 -7.10 16.56
N ASP A 110 8.80 -8.15 16.72
CA ASP A 110 7.52 -8.31 16.01
C ASP A 110 6.37 -7.65 16.78
N PHE A 111 5.53 -6.86 16.10
CA PHE A 111 4.38 -6.23 16.74
C PHE A 111 3.17 -6.06 15.84
N GLY A 112 2.00 -6.14 16.47
CA GLY A 112 0.72 -5.84 15.86
C GLY A 112 0.37 -4.36 15.90
N TYR A 113 -0.41 -3.90 14.91
CA TYR A 113 -0.85 -2.51 14.83
C TYR A 113 -2.19 -2.37 14.10
N TRP A 114 -2.84 -1.25 14.33
CA TRP A 114 -4.01 -0.84 13.57
C TRP A 114 -3.69 0.34 12.64
N VAL A 115 -4.52 0.48 11.62
CA VAL A 115 -4.38 1.51 10.59
C VAL A 115 -5.73 2.12 10.26
N VAL A 116 -5.74 3.44 10.17
CA VAL A 116 -6.85 4.21 9.58
C VAL A 116 -6.29 5.08 8.47
N THR A 117 -6.89 5.00 7.28
CA THR A 117 -6.43 5.78 6.12
C THR A 117 -7.62 6.42 5.40
N PRO A 118 -8.04 7.63 5.79
CA PRO A 118 -8.92 8.45 4.96
C PRO A 118 -8.20 8.90 3.69
N GLY A 119 -8.96 9.04 2.60
CA GLY A 119 -8.44 9.51 1.33
C GLY A 119 -9.51 10.13 0.45
N VAL A 120 -9.09 11.01 -0.44
CA VAL A 120 -9.92 11.65 -1.46
C VAL A 120 -9.28 11.39 -2.81
N LYS A 121 -10.11 11.16 -3.82
CA LYS A 121 -9.70 10.98 -5.21
C LYS A 121 -10.47 11.93 -6.09
N TYR A 122 -9.77 12.63 -6.96
CA TYR A 122 -10.26 13.50 -8.01
C TYR A 122 -10.00 12.87 -9.38
N LYS A 123 -11.02 12.73 -10.18
CA LYS A 123 -10.95 12.33 -11.59
C LYS A 123 -10.67 13.57 -12.44
N ILE A 124 -9.46 13.67 -12.99
CA ILE A 124 -9.10 14.78 -13.89
C ILE A 124 -9.82 14.60 -15.23
N ASN A 125 -9.83 13.36 -15.75
CA ASN A 125 -10.58 12.94 -16.95
C ASN A 125 -10.82 11.42 -16.90
N GLN A 126 -11.13 10.80 -18.04
CA GLN A 126 -11.41 9.36 -18.10
C GLN A 126 -10.22 8.48 -17.70
N ASP A 127 -8.99 8.94 -17.99
CA ASP A 127 -7.76 8.17 -17.79
C ASP A 127 -6.96 8.64 -16.57
N TRP A 128 -6.97 9.95 -16.27
CA TRP A 128 -6.15 10.53 -15.22
C TRP A 128 -6.91 10.75 -13.92
N SER A 129 -6.28 10.43 -12.82
CA SER A 129 -6.81 10.69 -11.47
C SER A 129 -5.72 11.14 -10.52
N LEU A 130 -6.07 12.05 -9.61
CA LEU A 130 -5.23 12.52 -8.51
C LEU A 130 -5.86 12.04 -7.21
N GLY A 131 -5.07 11.48 -6.32
CA GLY A 131 -5.52 11.03 -5.00
C GLY A 131 -4.64 11.60 -3.90
N THR A 132 -5.26 11.90 -2.77
CA THR A 132 -4.56 12.26 -1.53
C THR A 132 -5.05 11.37 -0.40
N SER A 133 -4.18 11.06 0.55
CA SER A 133 -4.57 10.31 1.74
C SER A 133 -3.65 10.61 2.92
N VAL A 134 -4.21 10.43 4.11
CA VAL A 134 -3.44 10.45 5.36
C VAL A 134 -3.60 9.09 6.01
N ARG A 135 -2.51 8.44 6.34
CA ARG A 135 -2.49 7.16 7.01
C ARG A 135 -2.02 7.35 8.45
N PHE A 136 -2.86 6.96 9.37
CA PHE A 136 -2.55 6.85 10.80
C PHE A 136 -2.27 5.39 11.12
N ARG A 137 -1.18 5.11 11.83
CA ARG A 137 -0.82 3.78 12.30
C ARG A 137 -0.35 3.86 13.73
N ASN A 138 -0.90 3.01 14.60
CA ASN A 138 -0.46 2.86 15.98
C ASN A 138 -0.28 1.38 16.31
N SER A 139 0.75 1.08 17.10
CA SER A 139 0.94 -0.24 17.70
C SER A 139 -0.18 -0.56 18.69
N TYR A 140 -0.54 -1.85 18.80
CA TYR A 140 -1.42 -2.33 19.88
C TYR A 140 -0.70 -2.38 21.22
N ASP A 141 0.60 -2.59 21.19
CA ASP A 141 1.42 -2.72 22.37
C ASP A 141 2.02 -1.34 22.75
N THR A 142 1.76 -0.93 23.97
CA THR A 142 2.29 0.33 24.53
C THR A 142 3.82 0.29 24.73
N SER A 143 4.42 -0.90 24.84
CA SER A 143 5.87 -1.05 24.93
C SER A 143 6.59 -0.65 23.65
N HIS A 144 5.93 -0.79 22.50
CA HIS A 144 6.44 -0.41 21.18
C HIS A 144 6.12 1.04 20.80
N ASN A 145 5.13 1.63 21.44
CA ASN A 145 4.63 3.02 21.31
C ASN A 145 4.88 3.67 19.92
N GLN A 146 4.71 2.87 18.84
CA GLN A 146 4.93 3.34 17.47
C GLN A 146 3.68 4.03 16.94
N SER A 147 3.73 5.36 16.92
CA SER A 147 2.71 6.20 16.29
C SER A 147 3.29 6.92 15.09
N ASP A 148 2.69 6.73 13.93
CA ASP A 148 3.13 7.46 12.74
C ASP A 148 1.99 7.93 11.84
N ARG A 149 2.25 9.03 11.15
CA ARG A 149 1.37 9.60 10.14
C ARG A 149 2.08 9.61 8.80
N THR A 150 1.40 9.13 7.76
CA THR A 150 1.94 9.16 6.40
C THR A 150 0.98 9.92 5.51
N TYR A 151 1.43 11.03 4.97
CA TYR A 151 0.72 11.81 3.95
C TYR A 151 1.12 11.28 2.58
N ALA A 152 0.18 11.14 1.68
CA ALA A 152 0.44 10.64 0.34
C ALA A 152 -0.32 11.43 -0.72
N VAL A 153 0.36 11.70 -1.83
CA VAL A 153 -0.24 12.16 -3.08
C VAL A 153 0.05 11.11 -4.14
N LYS A 154 -0.96 10.76 -4.92
CA LYS A 154 -0.90 9.72 -5.94
C LYS A 154 -1.49 10.24 -7.24
N LEU A 155 -0.74 10.17 -8.33
CA LEU A 155 -1.22 10.39 -9.68
C LEU A 155 -1.39 9.02 -10.36
N GLY A 156 -2.57 8.75 -10.87
CA GLY A 156 -2.90 7.51 -11.56
C GLY A 156 -3.26 7.75 -13.02
N TYR A 157 -2.82 6.83 -13.89
CA TYR A 157 -3.14 6.80 -15.31
C TYR A 157 -3.68 5.42 -15.70
N LYS A 158 -4.84 5.36 -16.32
CA LYS A 158 -5.41 4.14 -16.88
C LYS A 158 -4.76 3.86 -18.25
N ILE A 159 -4.03 2.76 -18.34
CA ILE A 159 -3.45 2.28 -19.59
C ILE A 159 -4.53 1.53 -20.39
N THR A 160 -5.32 0.71 -19.70
CA THR A 160 -6.50 0.01 -20.22
C THR A 160 -7.63 0.13 -19.17
N PRO A 161 -8.87 -0.27 -19.47
CA PRO A 161 -9.95 -0.32 -18.47
C PRO A 161 -9.55 -1.07 -17.19
N ASP A 162 -8.73 -2.10 -17.32
CA ASP A 162 -8.37 -3.03 -16.26
C ASP A 162 -6.98 -2.78 -15.67
N VAL A 163 -6.16 -1.90 -16.29
CA VAL A 163 -4.78 -1.64 -15.85
C VAL A 163 -4.55 -0.17 -15.57
N THR A 164 -4.16 0.12 -14.34
CA THR A 164 -3.77 1.47 -13.90
C THR A 164 -2.32 1.48 -13.43
N VAL A 165 -1.50 2.36 -14.01
CA VAL A 165 -0.18 2.73 -13.49
C VAL A 165 -0.31 3.95 -12.58
N SER A 166 0.53 4.07 -11.59
CA SER A 166 0.53 5.24 -10.72
C SER A 166 1.91 5.59 -10.20
N THR A 167 2.12 6.89 -10.02
CA THR A 167 3.23 7.43 -9.23
C THR A 167 2.69 7.97 -7.92
N ARG A 168 3.51 7.97 -6.87
CA ARG A 168 3.13 8.53 -5.59
C ARG A 168 4.31 9.14 -4.88
N TYR A 169 4.02 10.22 -4.15
CA TYR A 169 4.92 10.82 -3.19
C TYR A 169 4.33 10.63 -1.79
N ARG A 170 5.18 10.29 -0.83
CA ARG A 170 4.77 10.10 0.56
C ARG A 170 5.72 10.82 1.50
N MET A 171 5.16 11.43 2.53
CA MET A 171 5.88 11.97 3.67
C MET A 171 5.42 11.24 4.93
N LYS A 172 6.32 10.61 5.63
CA LYS A 172 6.03 10.01 6.94
C LYS A 172 6.63 10.89 8.04
N ARG A 173 5.86 11.08 9.11
CA ARG A 173 6.22 11.83 10.32
C ARG A 173 5.80 11.04 11.55
N GLY A 174 6.56 11.21 12.65
CA GLY A 174 6.40 10.49 13.91
C GLY A 174 7.70 9.78 14.29
N ASP A 175 7.61 8.59 14.87
CA ASP A 175 8.78 7.85 15.38
C ASP A 175 9.86 7.53 14.35
N SER A 176 9.54 7.57 13.09
CA SER A 176 10.51 7.53 12.00
C SER A 176 10.06 8.46 10.88
N GLU A 177 10.97 9.26 10.37
CA GLU A 177 10.67 10.22 9.33
C GLU A 177 11.32 9.83 8.01
N TYR A 178 10.55 9.92 6.93
CA TYR A 178 11.09 9.75 5.57
C TYR A 178 10.21 10.45 4.54
N ASN A 179 10.82 10.73 3.42
CA ASN A 179 10.12 11.01 2.17
C ASN A 179 10.28 9.81 1.23
N ALA A 180 9.29 9.52 0.41
CA ALA A 180 9.37 8.41 -0.52
C ALA A 180 8.71 8.74 -1.85
N ILE A 181 9.32 8.28 -2.93
CA ILE A 181 8.74 8.27 -4.26
C ILE A 181 8.52 6.82 -4.66
N GLY A 182 7.40 6.53 -5.28
CA GLY A 182 7.08 5.17 -5.69
C GLY A 182 6.25 5.12 -6.95
N VAL A 183 6.30 3.94 -7.57
CA VAL A 183 5.46 3.55 -8.68
C VAL A 183 4.65 2.32 -8.32
N GLY A 184 3.50 2.16 -8.97
CA GLY A 184 2.67 0.98 -8.76
C GLY A 184 1.78 0.70 -9.96
N PHE A 185 1.42 -0.57 -10.08
CA PHE A 185 0.46 -1.06 -11.06
C PHE A 185 -0.71 -1.69 -10.30
N LYS A 186 -1.92 -1.48 -10.81
CA LYS A 186 -3.14 -2.12 -10.34
C LYS A 186 -3.81 -2.78 -11.54
N PHE A 187 -4.21 -4.02 -11.33
CA PHE A 187 -4.97 -4.83 -12.28
C PHE A 187 -6.34 -5.12 -11.68
N GLU A 188 -7.39 -4.95 -12.45
CA GLU A 188 -8.80 -5.22 -12.08
C GLU A 188 -9.34 -6.32 -12.99
N PHE A 189 -10.13 -7.27 -12.43
CA PHE A 189 -10.68 -8.43 -13.16
C PHE A 189 -12.19 -8.54 -12.95
#